data_f4218b1d95001cb298b99f624aa0dc88
#
_entry.id   f4218b1d95001cb298b99f624aa0dc88
#
_cell.length_a   1.000
_cell.length_b   1.000
_cell.length_c   1.000
_cell.angle_alpha   90.00
_cell.angle_beta   90.00
_cell.angle_gamma   90.00
#
_symmetry.space_group_name_H-M   'P 1'
#
loop_
_entity.id
_entity.type
_entity.pdbx_description
1 polymer ?
#
loop_
_entity_poly.entity_id
_entity_poly.type
_entity_poly.pdbx_seq_one_letter_code
_entity_poly.pdbx_strand_id
1 'polypeptide(L)'
;MWRLDIRARAPLLFGFQSSPRFIRIWRISLPNIASAKKNMRKSRAAAIRNRSQRSALRTALKNAGATDATPEVKTLAVQLLDRAARKGLIHKNAAARRKSRLAKPVAAA
;
A
#
# COMPACT_ATOMS: atom_id res chain seq x y z
N MET A 1 49.95 41.11 -17.96
CA MET A 1 48.99 40.89 -19.05
C MET A 1 48.54 39.45 -18.98
N TRP A 2 47.48 39.15 -18.22
CA TRP A 2 46.90 37.82 -18.13
C TRP A 2 45.48 37.87 -18.70
N ARG A 3 45.32 37.35 -19.91
CA ARG A 3 44.00 37.17 -20.53
C ARG A 3 43.40 35.89 -19.98
N LEU A 4 42.37 36.00 -19.14
CA LEU A 4 41.49 34.89 -18.75
C LEU A 4 40.44 34.70 -19.82
N ASP A 5 40.66 33.68 -20.65
CA ASP A 5 39.71 33.20 -21.63
C ASP A 5 38.62 32.38 -20.87
N ILE A 6 37.54 33.04 -20.46
CA ILE A 6 36.39 32.40 -19.88
C ILE A 6 35.52 31.90 -21.05
N ARG A 7 35.86 30.72 -21.57
CA ARG A 7 34.93 29.99 -22.44
C ARG A 7 33.70 29.61 -21.62
N ALA A 8 32.66 30.41 -21.78
CA ALA A 8 31.32 30.10 -21.30
C ALA A 8 30.87 28.75 -21.86
N ARG A 9 30.89 27.72 -21.02
CA ARG A 9 30.20 26.48 -21.30
C ARG A 9 28.71 26.76 -21.19
N ALA A 10 28.02 26.79 -22.32
CA ALA A 10 26.57 26.80 -22.37
C ALA A 10 26.03 25.59 -21.61
N PRO A 11 25.01 25.74 -20.72
CA PRO A 11 24.40 24.62 -20.09
C PRO A 11 23.63 23.84 -21.17
N LEU A 12 23.96 22.55 -21.29
CA LEU A 12 23.16 21.60 -22.05
C LEU A 12 21.78 21.58 -21.42
N LEU A 13 20.85 22.28 -22.06
CA LEU A 13 19.43 22.15 -21.80
C LEU A 13 19.04 20.72 -22.16
N PHE A 14 19.10 19.86 -21.16
CA PHE A 14 18.42 18.58 -21.21
C PHE A 14 16.94 18.91 -21.33
N GLY A 15 16.47 18.93 -22.56
CA GLY A 15 15.06 18.97 -22.87
C GLY A 15 14.41 17.75 -22.26
N PHE A 16 13.86 17.93 -21.05
CA PHE A 16 12.93 16.98 -20.46
C PHE A 16 11.67 17.01 -21.32
N GLN A 17 11.71 16.26 -22.42
CA GLN A 17 10.52 15.95 -23.20
C GLN A 17 9.64 15.08 -22.30
N SER A 18 8.83 15.75 -21.50
CA SER A 18 7.67 15.12 -20.88
C SER A 18 6.74 14.66 -22.00
N SER A 19 6.96 13.43 -22.46
CA SER A 19 5.99 12.77 -23.32
C SER A 19 4.63 12.90 -22.63
N PRO A 20 3.60 13.41 -23.35
CA PRO A 20 2.28 13.44 -22.77
C PRO A 20 1.90 11.99 -22.50
N ARG A 21 1.93 11.61 -21.22
CA ARG A 21 1.32 10.36 -20.81
C ARG A 21 -0.13 10.48 -21.25
N PHE A 22 -0.44 9.87 -22.37
CA PHE A 22 -1.81 9.60 -22.75
C PHE A 22 -2.44 8.87 -21.57
N ILE A 23 -3.04 9.63 -20.69
CA ILE A 23 -3.98 9.09 -19.71
C ILE A 23 -5.07 8.51 -20.60
N ARG A 24 -4.95 7.22 -20.91
CA ARG A 24 -6.08 6.45 -21.42
C ARG A 24 -7.16 6.62 -20.39
N ILE A 25 -8.00 7.62 -20.58
CA ILE A 25 -9.27 7.73 -19.88
C ILE A 25 -10.02 6.49 -20.35
N TRP A 26 -9.84 5.40 -19.60
CA TRP A 26 -10.71 4.25 -19.71
C TRP A 26 -12.09 4.84 -19.54
N ARG A 27 -12.87 4.88 -20.60
CA ARG A 27 -14.29 5.20 -20.52
C ARG A 27 -14.87 4.18 -19.55
N ILE A 28 -14.98 4.59 -18.30
CA ILE A 28 -15.66 3.82 -17.28
C ILE A 28 -17.11 3.85 -17.75
N SER A 29 -17.48 2.83 -18.52
CA SER A 29 -18.85 2.63 -18.94
C SER A 29 -19.68 2.47 -17.68
N LEU A 30 -20.47 3.48 -17.35
CA LEU A 30 -21.36 3.42 -16.22
C LEU A 30 -22.36 2.30 -16.49
N PRO A 31 -22.59 1.40 -15.52
CA PRO A 31 -23.53 0.32 -15.68
C PRO A 31 -24.93 0.87 -15.91
N ASN A 32 -25.55 0.50 -17.02
CA ASN A 32 -26.89 0.97 -17.41
C ASN A 32 -28.01 0.09 -16.88
N ILE A 33 -27.73 -1.20 -16.68
CA ILE A 33 -28.71 -2.20 -16.20
C ILE A 33 -28.86 -2.10 -14.68
N ALA A 34 -30.08 -2.27 -14.16
CA ALA A 34 -30.40 -2.15 -12.73
C ALA A 34 -29.57 -3.13 -11.85
N SER A 35 -29.35 -4.35 -12.31
CA SER A 35 -28.51 -5.36 -11.63
C SER A 35 -27.04 -4.89 -11.53
N ALA A 36 -26.50 -4.33 -12.59
CA ALA A 36 -25.14 -3.81 -12.59
C ALA A 36 -24.98 -2.57 -11.70
N LYS A 37 -25.98 -1.69 -11.66
CA LYS A 37 -26.03 -0.56 -10.71
C LYS A 37 -26.03 -1.05 -9.26
N LYS A 38 -26.81 -2.06 -8.95
CA LYS A 38 -26.85 -2.71 -7.61
C LYS A 38 -25.50 -3.31 -7.24
N ASN A 39 -24.89 -4.06 -8.16
CA ASN A 39 -23.58 -4.68 -7.94
C ASN A 39 -22.49 -3.63 -7.75
N MET A 40 -22.50 -2.53 -8.50
CA MET A 40 -21.56 -1.42 -8.30
C MET A 40 -21.68 -0.78 -6.92
N ARG A 41 -22.92 -0.57 -6.41
CA ARG A 41 -23.13 -0.06 -5.05
C ARG A 41 -22.58 -1.03 -4.00
N LYS A 42 -22.86 -2.33 -4.14
CA LYS A 42 -22.35 -3.37 -3.25
C LYS A 42 -20.82 -3.45 -3.26
N SER A 43 -20.20 -3.43 -4.45
CA SER A 43 -18.75 -3.51 -4.59
C SER A 43 -18.04 -2.28 -4.01
N ARG A 44 -18.60 -1.07 -4.19
CA ARG A 44 -18.08 0.15 -3.58
C ARG A 44 -18.13 0.08 -2.05
N ALA A 45 -19.27 -0.32 -1.49
CA ALA A 45 -19.41 -0.48 -0.04
C ALA A 45 -18.45 -1.57 0.52
N ALA A 46 -18.27 -2.68 -0.20
CA ALA A 46 -17.31 -3.71 0.16
C ALA A 46 -15.85 -3.18 0.07
N ALA A 47 -15.52 -2.42 -0.97
CA ALA A 47 -14.19 -1.85 -1.15
C ALA A 47 -13.80 -0.91 0.00
N ILE A 48 -14.72 -0.04 0.44
CA ILE A 48 -14.49 0.86 1.58
C ILE A 48 -14.22 0.07 2.85
N ARG A 49 -15.07 -0.92 3.16
CA ARG A 49 -14.89 -1.80 4.34
C ARG A 49 -13.58 -2.58 4.28
N ASN A 50 -13.24 -3.13 3.13
CA ASN A 50 -12.01 -3.90 2.95
C ASN A 50 -10.77 -3.01 3.07
N ARG A 51 -10.84 -1.78 2.55
CA ARG A 51 -9.77 -0.79 2.67
C ARG A 51 -9.50 -0.43 4.13
N SER A 52 -10.53 -0.13 4.92
CA SER A 52 -10.38 0.21 6.33
C SER A 52 -9.80 -0.96 7.14
N GLN A 53 -10.28 -2.20 6.91
CA GLN A 53 -9.76 -3.39 7.58
C GLN A 53 -8.29 -3.68 7.22
N ARG A 54 -7.92 -3.50 5.95
CA ARG A 54 -6.52 -3.66 5.51
C ARG A 54 -5.60 -2.58 6.09
N SER A 55 -6.08 -1.33 6.24
CA SER A 55 -5.28 -0.28 6.86
C SER A 55 -5.10 -0.53 8.36
N ALA A 56 -6.16 -0.89 9.07
CA ALA A 56 -6.08 -1.25 10.49
C ALA A 56 -5.10 -2.42 10.72
N LEU A 57 -5.16 -3.46 9.89
CA LEU A 57 -4.22 -4.59 9.96
C LEU A 57 -2.77 -4.12 9.74
N ARG A 58 -2.54 -3.25 8.76
CA ARG A 58 -1.20 -2.72 8.45
C ARG A 58 -0.62 -1.94 9.63
N THR A 59 -1.43 -1.08 10.25
CA THR A 59 -1.06 -0.30 11.44
C THR A 59 -0.74 -1.22 12.61
N ALA A 60 -1.60 -2.21 12.89
CA ALA A 60 -1.37 -3.17 13.98
C ALA A 60 -0.08 -3.97 13.77
N LEU A 61 0.22 -4.40 12.53
CA LEU A 61 1.46 -5.11 12.22
C LEU A 61 2.70 -4.22 12.36
N LYS A 62 2.60 -2.94 12.01
CA LYS A 62 3.70 -1.98 12.20
C LYS A 62 3.99 -1.81 13.69
N ASN A 63 2.95 -1.60 14.50
CA ASN A 63 3.10 -1.43 15.95
C ASN A 63 3.61 -2.71 16.63
N ALA A 64 3.15 -3.89 16.21
CA ALA A 64 3.60 -5.17 16.74
C ALA A 64 5.03 -5.54 16.33
N GLY A 65 5.55 -4.95 15.26
CA GLY A 65 6.93 -5.13 14.81
C GLY A 65 7.92 -4.12 15.39
N ALA A 66 7.47 -3.16 16.18
CA ALA A 66 8.34 -2.23 16.86
C ALA A 66 9.14 -2.94 17.97
N THR A 67 10.33 -2.44 18.28
CA THR A 67 11.20 -2.99 19.34
C THR A 67 10.51 -3.01 20.71
N ASP A 68 9.73 -1.96 21.00
CA ASP A 68 9.05 -1.74 22.27
C ASP A 68 7.61 -2.29 22.29
N ALA A 69 7.29 -3.22 21.36
CA ALA A 69 5.94 -3.74 21.24
C ALA A 69 5.57 -4.60 22.46
N THR A 70 4.55 -4.15 23.22
CA THR A 70 4.00 -4.91 24.34
C THR A 70 3.36 -6.23 23.87
N PRO A 71 3.31 -7.26 24.72
CA PRO A 71 2.69 -8.54 24.34
C PRO A 71 1.22 -8.38 23.93
N GLU A 72 0.51 -7.42 24.51
CA GLU A 72 -0.88 -7.12 24.15
C GLU A 72 -1.02 -6.64 22.69
N VAL A 73 -0.12 -5.76 22.23
CA VAL A 73 -0.11 -5.29 20.85
C VAL A 73 0.17 -6.44 19.88
N LYS A 74 1.04 -7.37 20.25
CA LYS A 74 1.32 -8.57 19.45
C LYS A 74 0.09 -9.49 19.37
N THR A 75 -0.60 -9.71 20.49
CA THR A 75 -1.83 -10.54 20.50
C THR A 75 -2.95 -9.93 19.68
N LEU A 76 -3.17 -8.62 19.75
CA LEU A 76 -4.12 -7.89 18.91
C LEU A 76 -3.78 -8.03 17.42
N ALA A 77 -2.50 -7.93 17.06
CA ALA A 77 -2.07 -8.10 15.67
C ALA A 77 -2.34 -9.51 15.14
N VAL A 78 -2.12 -10.55 15.98
CA VAL A 78 -2.44 -11.95 15.65
C VAL A 78 -3.94 -12.14 15.47
N GLN A 79 -4.78 -11.60 16.34
CA GLN A 79 -6.24 -11.66 16.22
C GLN A 79 -6.73 -10.98 14.92
N LEU A 80 -6.16 -9.83 14.55
CA LEU A 80 -6.49 -9.14 13.31
C LEU A 80 -6.03 -9.93 12.07
N LEU A 81 -4.88 -10.62 12.13
CA LEU A 81 -4.42 -11.51 11.06
C LEU A 81 -5.40 -12.66 10.84
N ASP A 82 -5.89 -13.29 11.93
CA ASP A 82 -6.85 -14.38 11.84
C ASP A 82 -8.20 -13.94 11.27
N ARG A 83 -8.66 -12.78 11.74
CA ARG A 83 -9.89 -12.18 11.22
C ARG A 83 -9.76 -11.83 9.73
N ALA A 84 -8.63 -11.28 9.31
CA ALA A 84 -8.37 -10.93 7.93
C ALA A 84 -8.25 -12.18 7.02
N ALA A 85 -7.65 -13.26 7.50
CA ALA A 85 -7.58 -14.53 6.79
C ALA A 85 -8.96 -15.17 6.64
N ARG A 86 -9.77 -15.20 7.71
CA ARG A 86 -11.16 -15.73 7.66
C ARG A 86 -12.05 -14.95 6.68
N LYS A 87 -11.87 -13.65 6.59
CA LYS A 87 -12.62 -12.78 5.65
C LYS A 87 -12.07 -12.80 4.21
N GLY A 88 -11.00 -13.54 3.94
CA GLY A 88 -10.38 -13.57 2.61
C GLY A 88 -9.65 -12.28 2.21
N LEU A 89 -9.39 -11.37 3.14
CA LEU A 89 -8.62 -10.14 2.87
C LEU A 89 -7.15 -10.41 2.57
N ILE A 90 -6.61 -11.48 3.18
CA ILE A 90 -5.28 -12.01 2.97
C ILE A 90 -5.33 -13.53 2.87
N HIS A 91 -4.38 -14.11 2.14
CA HIS A 91 -4.29 -15.56 2.04
C HIS A 91 -3.83 -16.19 3.36
N LYS A 92 -4.34 -17.38 3.71
CA LYS A 92 -4.02 -18.11 4.96
C LYS A 92 -2.52 -18.28 5.19
N ASN A 93 -1.76 -18.63 4.13
CA ASN A 93 -0.32 -18.82 4.23
C ASN A 93 0.44 -17.50 4.50
N ALA A 94 -0.08 -16.35 4.01
CA ALA A 94 0.49 -15.05 4.31
C ALA A 94 0.26 -14.68 5.78
N ALA A 95 -0.92 -15.01 6.34
CA ALA A 95 -1.19 -14.83 7.76
C ALA A 95 -0.27 -15.68 8.62
N ALA A 96 -0.09 -16.97 8.28
CA ALA A 96 0.79 -17.89 9.00
C ALA A 96 2.25 -17.39 9.02
N ARG A 97 2.77 -16.97 7.85
CA ARG A 97 4.13 -16.41 7.77
C ARG A 97 4.31 -15.16 8.61
N ARG A 98 3.32 -14.28 8.66
CA ARG A 98 3.38 -13.06 9.49
C ARG A 98 3.30 -13.39 10.99
N LYS A 99 2.47 -14.35 11.38
CA LYS A 99 2.39 -14.81 12.77
C LYS A 99 3.73 -15.39 13.24
N SER A 100 4.35 -16.25 12.44
CA SER A 100 5.65 -16.84 12.82
C SER A 100 6.75 -15.77 12.98
N ARG A 101 6.71 -14.70 12.19
CA ARG A 101 7.64 -13.57 12.34
C ARG A 101 7.39 -12.77 13.61
N LEU A 102 6.12 -12.55 14.00
CA LEU A 102 5.77 -11.87 15.25
C LEU A 102 6.10 -12.69 16.49
N ALA A 103 6.09 -14.02 16.39
CA ALA A 103 6.44 -14.94 17.46
C ALA A 103 7.95 -15.02 17.72
N LYS A 104 8.79 -14.70 16.72
CA LYS A 104 10.24 -14.68 16.91
C LYS A 104 10.61 -13.48 17.80
N PRO A 105 11.42 -13.70 18.86
CA PRO A 105 11.98 -12.58 19.62
C PRO A 105 12.81 -11.72 18.66
N VAL A 106 12.65 -10.41 18.73
CA VAL A 106 13.55 -9.48 18.05
C VAL A 106 14.89 -9.68 18.73
N ALA A 107 15.86 -10.26 18.02
CA ALA A 107 17.22 -10.33 18.52
C ALA A 107 17.67 -8.90 18.81
N ALA A 108 17.97 -8.62 20.05
CA ALA A 108 18.62 -7.38 20.42
C ALA A 108 19.97 -7.35 19.69
N ALA A 109 20.09 -6.40 18.77
CA ALA A 109 21.33 -6.10 18.08
C ALA A 109 22.26 -5.32 19.02
#